data_d955d2c5e6c718ce1b330a510be93ab0
#
_entry.id   d955d2c5e6c718ce1b330a510be93ab0
#
_cell.length_a   1.000
_cell.length_b   1.000
_cell.length_c   1.000
_cell.angle_alpha   90.00
_cell.angle_beta   90.00
_cell.angle_gamma   90.00
#
_symmetry.space_group_name_H-M   'P 1'
#
loop_
_entity.id
_entity.type
_entity.pdbx_description
1 polymer ?
#
loop_
_entity_poly.entity_id
_entity_poly.type
_entity_poly.pdbx_seq_one_letter_code
_entity_poly.pdbx_strand_id
1 'polypeptide(L)'
;MKYYIIVGEASGDLHASHLMSALKAEDPEAEFRFLGGDLMSAEGGTRVKHYKELAYMGFVPVLLHLPTIFRNMAMCKKDIAAWRPDVVILVDYPGFNLSIAKYAKKHTGIPVYYYISPKVWAWKEWRVKSIKRDVREMFSILPFEVPFYQDKHKYPIHYVGNPTVQEVAEFKENYREGYEDFCAGNGLEPDRPIIALLAGSRKQEIKDNLPAMIEAAERFEDYQLAVAGAPAIDDAYYEKFISGKPVTLVRNKTYPLLAHSAAALVTSGTATLETALFDVPQVVCYETPLPKLIRFAFDHIIQVRYISLVNLIADKEIVPEMLADKFIVDGIATELHRVLPGGEGREPMLSAYREVRERLGTDSAPARAAHIMVDLLRNR
;
A
#
# COMPACT_ATOMS: atom_id res chain seq x y z
N MET A 1 25.19 7.44 -13.79
CA MET A 1 24.07 8.24 -14.39
C MET A 1 23.41 9.12 -13.34
N LYS A 2 22.68 10.15 -13.76
CA LYS A 2 21.99 11.12 -12.88
C LYS A 2 20.50 10.81 -12.77
N TYR A 3 20.02 10.50 -11.58
CA TYR A 3 18.64 10.11 -11.30
C TYR A 3 17.94 11.18 -10.46
N TYR A 4 16.83 11.74 -10.95
CA TYR A 4 15.99 12.65 -10.21
C TYR A 4 14.72 11.95 -9.73
N ILE A 5 14.59 11.73 -8.42
CA ILE A 5 13.50 10.89 -7.87
C ILE A 5 12.50 11.78 -7.11
N ILE A 6 11.19 11.52 -7.28
CA ILE A 6 10.15 12.30 -6.61
C ILE A 6 9.17 11.37 -5.92
N VAL A 7 9.06 11.53 -4.61
CA VAL A 7 8.06 10.87 -3.77
C VAL A 7 7.22 11.90 -3.01
N GLY A 8 6.02 11.54 -2.60
CA GLY A 8 5.10 12.45 -1.92
C GLY A 8 4.69 12.02 -0.51
N GLU A 9 5.10 10.84 -0.03
CA GLU A 9 4.69 10.29 1.26
C GLU A 9 5.70 9.28 1.81
N ALA A 10 5.48 8.82 3.06
CA ALA A 10 6.40 7.92 3.76
C ALA A 10 6.58 6.57 3.05
N SER A 11 5.51 5.99 2.51
CA SER A 11 5.59 4.73 1.75
C SER A 11 6.42 4.90 0.48
N GLY A 12 6.26 6.03 -0.21
CA GLY A 12 7.08 6.39 -1.36
C GLY A 12 8.55 6.54 -1.00
N ASP A 13 8.88 7.13 0.16
CA ASP A 13 10.26 7.27 0.66
C ASP A 13 10.90 5.90 0.91
N LEU A 14 10.17 4.97 1.51
CA LEU A 14 10.62 3.59 1.74
C LEU A 14 10.89 2.86 0.41
N HIS A 15 9.93 2.85 -0.50
CA HIS A 15 10.10 2.14 -1.77
C HIS A 15 11.18 2.78 -2.66
N ALA A 16 11.30 4.11 -2.62
CA ALA A 16 12.34 4.82 -3.37
C ALA A 16 13.74 4.60 -2.78
N SER A 17 13.89 4.48 -1.46
CA SER A 17 15.18 4.15 -0.84
C SER A 17 15.66 2.77 -1.27
N HIS A 18 14.80 1.76 -1.27
CA HIS A 18 15.14 0.42 -1.78
C HIS A 18 15.49 0.45 -3.29
N LEU A 19 14.77 1.26 -4.09
CA LEU A 19 15.10 1.46 -5.49
C LEU A 19 16.47 2.15 -5.67
N MET A 20 16.79 3.16 -4.85
CA MET A 20 18.11 3.83 -4.89
C MET A 20 19.24 2.86 -4.56
N SER A 21 19.06 2.02 -3.55
CA SER A 21 20.02 0.95 -3.20
C SER A 21 20.26 0.00 -4.37
N ALA A 22 19.19 -0.45 -5.02
CA ALA A 22 19.25 -1.32 -6.18
C ALA A 22 19.88 -0.63 -7.41
N LEU A 23 19.57 0.65 -7.65
CA LEU A 23 20.19 1.44 -8.73
C LEU A 23 21.70 1.61 -8.53
N LYS A 24 22.18 1.77 -7.28
CA LYS A 24 23.62 1.81 -6.98
C LYS A 24 24.33 0.50 -7.27
N ALA A 25 23.64 -0.63 -7.09
CA ALA A 25 24.20 -1.94 -7.43
C ALA A 25 24.36 -2.12 -8.95
N GLU A 26 23.42 -1.62 -9.75
CA GLU A 26 23.45 -1.69 -11.22
C GLU A 26 24.30 -0.57 -11.87
N ASP A 27 24.40 0.58 -11.22
CA ASP A 27 25.15 1.76 -11.67
C ASP A 27 25.96 2.33 -10.49
N PRO A 28 27.21 1.85 -10.25
CA PRO A 28 28.05 2.29 -9.15
C PRO A 28 28.37 3.81 -9.16
N GLU A 29 28.31 4.45 -10.32
CA GLU A 29 28.49 5.91 -10.49
C GLU A 29 27.17 6.70 -10.44
N ALA A 30 26.09 6.11 -9.88
CA ALA A 30 24.79 6.75 -9.78
C ALA A 30 24.85 8.02 -8.91
N GLU A 31 24.39 9.13 -9.46
CA GLU A 31 24.17 10.38 -8.75
C GLU A 31 22.66 10.58 -8.51
N PHE A 32 22.29 10.87 -7.28
CA PHE A 32 20.88 11.06 -6.91
C PHE A 32 20.59 12.48 -6.46
N ARG A 33 19.48 13.03 -6.98
CA ARG A 33 18.86 14.24 -6.49
C ARG A 33 17.36 13.99 -6.33
N PHE A 34 16.74 14.41 -5.22
CA PHE A 34 15.40 13.94 -4.95
C PHE A 34 14.56 14.87 -4.07
N LEU A 35 13.24 14.73 -4.24
CA LEU A 35 12.23 15.14 -3.28
C LEU A 35 11.78 13.87 -2.55
N GLY A 36 12.11 13.77 -1.25
CA GLY A 36 11.91 12.54 -0.48
C GLY A 36 12.11 12.75 1.01
N GLY A 37 12.35 11.69 1.74
CA GLY A 37 12.49 11.71 3.20
C GLY A 37 13.86 11.25 3.70
N ASP A 38 13.83 10.74 4.94
CA ASP A 38 15.05 10.38 5.65
C ASP A 38 15.62 9.03 5.20
N LEU A 39 14.76 8.10 4.75
CA LEU A 39 15.21 6.80 4.23
C LEU A 39 15.99 6.97 2.91
N MET A 40 15.47 7.78 1.98
CA MET A 40 16.21 8.11 0.76
C MET A 40 17.51 8.87 1.09
N SER A 41 17.50 9.75 2.10
CA SER A 41 18.70 10.47 2.54
C SER A 41 19.78 9.55 3.09
N ALA A 42 19.40 8.47 3.76
CA ALA A 42 20.32 7.45 4.26
C ALA A 42 21.03 6.70 3.12
N GLU A 43 20.36 6.56 1.96
CA GLU A 43 20.98 6.00 0.75
C GLU A 43 21.96 6.96 0.07
N GLY A 44 22.01 8.21 0.46
CA GLY A 44 22.92 9.23 -0.12
C GLY A 44 22.27 10.12 -1.18
N GLY A 45 23.06 10.96 -1.83
CA GLY A 45 22.58 11.95 -2.81
C GLY A 45 22.14 13.27 -2.18
N THR A 46 21.48 14.13 -2.96
CA THR A 46 21.05 15.47 -2.53
C THR A 46 19.54 15.55 -2.38
N ARG A 47 19.06 15.67 -1.14
CA ARG A 47 17.66 15.96 -0.86
C ARG A 47 17.36 17.44 -1.12
N VAL A 48 16.54 17.72 -2.15
CA VAL A 48 16.10 19.07 -2.50
C VAL A 48 15.01 19.55 -1.56
N LYS A 49 14.09 18.65 -1.18
CA LYS A 49 13.00 18.96 -0.26
C LYS A 49 12.45 17.70 0.41
N HIS A 50 12.04 17.84 1.68
CA HIS A 50 11.41 16.74 2.40
C HIS A 50 9.94 16.57 1.99
N TYR A 51 9.48 15.30 1.82
CA TYR A 51 8.10 15.03 1.37
C TYR A 51 7.03 15.59 2.32
N LYS A 52 7.30 15.69 3.62
CA LYS A 52 6.40 16.32 4.61
C LYS A 52 6.05 17.78 4.27
N GLU A 53 6.89 18.45 3.50
CA GLU A 53 6.68 19.82 3.04
C GLU A 53 6.00 19.87 1.65
N LEU A 54 5.80 18.72 1.00
CA LEU A 54 5.21 18.62 -0.33
C LEU A 54 3.75 18.18 -0.26
N ALA A 55 3.45 17.23 0.64
CA ALA A 55 2.20 16.51 0.67
C ALA A 55 1.19 17.17 1.61
N TYR A 56 0.10 17.61 1.02
CA TYR A 56 -1.12 17.93 1.73
C TYR A 56 -2.16 16.91 1.28
N MET A 57 -2.66 16.09 2.21
CA MET A 57 -3.67 15.07 1.93
C MET A 57 -5.06 15.53 2.38
N GLY A 58 -6.07 15.19 1.56
CA GLY A 58 -7.45 15.59 1.79
C GLY A 58 -7.84 16.87 1.06
N PHE A 59 -9.15 17.04 0.80
CA PHE A 59 -9.67 18.13 -0.02
C PHE A 59 -9.43 19.52 0.58
N VAL A 60 -9.73 19.69 1.88
CA VAL A 60 -9.57 20.97 2.57
C VAL A 60 -8.12 21.39 2.75
N PRO A 61 -7.19 20.53 3.24
CA PRO A 61 -5.77 20.87 3.31
C PRO A 61 -5.16 21.21 1.95
N VAL A 62 -5.52 20.49 0.90
CA VAL A 62 -5.04 20.79 -0.47
C VAL A 62 -5.49 22.18 -0.92
N LEU A 63 -6.76 22.56 -0.72
CA LEU A 63 -7.26 23.88 -1.07
C LEU A 63 -6.55 25.01 -0.32
N LEU A 64 -6.32 24.85 0.99
CA LEU A 64 -5.65 25.83 1.82
C LEU A 64 -4.17 26.04 1.46
N HIS A 65 -3.51 25.01 0.92
CA HIS A 65 -2.08 25.02 0.61
C HIS A 65 -1.75 25.05 -0.90
N LEU A 66 -2.72 25.36 -1.75
CA LEU A 66 -2.51 25.50 -3.21
C LEU A 66 -1.29 26.37 -3.59
N PRO A 67 -1.08 27.57 -3.00
CA PRO A 67 0.09 28.39 -3.33
C PRO A 67 1.41 27.68 -3.02
N THR A 68 1.48 26.94 -1.92
CA THR A 68 2.68 26.17 -1.53
C THR A 68 2.92 25.01 -2.48
N ILE A 69 1.86 24.29 -2.91
CA ILE A 69 1.97 23.21 -3.90
C ILE A 69 2.52 23.76 -5.23
N PHE A 70 1.98 24.88 -5.72
CA PHE A 70 2.48 25.51 -6.95
C PHE A 70 3.91 26.00 -6.84
N ARG A 71 4.30 26.58 -5.70
CA ARG A 71 5.69 27.00 -5.43
C ARG A 71 6.64 25.80 -5.42
N ASN A 72 6.27 24.71 -4.75
CA ASN A 72 7.05 23.48 -4.74
C ASN A 72 7.20 22.88 -6.14
N MET A 73 6.13 22.90 -6.93
CA MET A 73 6.17 22.45 -8.33
C MET A 73 7.08 23.31 -9.20
N ALA A 74 7.03 24.63 -9.05
CA ALA A 74 7.90 25.55 -9.77
C ALA A 74 9.36 25.35 -9.39
N MET A 75 9.66 25.19 -8.10
CA MET A 75 11.00 24.88 -7.59
C MET A 75 11.53 23.57 -8.18
N CYS A 76 10.74 22.48 -8.13
CA CYS A 76 11.09 21.18 -8.67
C CYS A 76 11.42 21.27 -10.19
N LYS A 77 10.58 21.94 -10.96
CA LYS A 77 10.78 22.15 -12.41
C LYS A 77 12.09 22.89 -12.70
N LYS A 78 12.38 23.96 -11.94
CA LYS A 78 13.61 24.74 -12.08
C LYS A 78 14.83 23.89 -11.74
N ASP A 79 14.74 23.08 -10.70
CA ASP A 79 15.82 22.23 -10.24
C ASP A 79 16.15 21.12 -11.25
N ILE A 80 15.13 20.42 -11.79
CA ILE A 80 15.30 19.43 -12.87
C ILE A 80 15.98 20.06 -14.10
N ALA A 81 15.52 21.26 -14.52
CA ALA A 81 16.09 21.94 -15.67
C ALA A 81 17.55 22.35 -15.47
N ALA A 82 17.92 22.76 -14.25
CA ALA A 82 19.27 23.17 -13.89
C ALA A 82 20.24 21.99 -13.75
N TRP A 83 19.81 20.92 -13.08
CA TRP A 83 20.66 19.75 -12.82
C TRP A 83 20.79 18.80 -14.01
N ARG A 84 19.78 18.80 -14.91
CA ARG A 84 19.73 18.00 -16.15
C ARG A 84 20.00 16.51 -15.90
N PRO A 85 19.11 15.80 -15.17
CA PRO A 85 19.27 14.37 -14.95
C PRO A 85 19.12 13.56 -16.26
N ASP A 86 19.65 12.34 -16.26
CA ASP A 86 19.46 11.39 -17.35
C ASP A 86 18.04 10.86 -17.38
N VAL A 87 17.38 10.77 -16.22
CA VAL A 87 15.99 10.34 -16.04
C VAL A 87 15.33 11.01 -14.84
N VAL A 88 14.01 11.26 -14.96
CA VAL A 88 13.15 11.61 -13.83
C VAL A 88 12.33 10.39 -13.45
N ILE A 89 12.48 9.89 -12.22
CA ILE A 89 11.72 8.76 -11.68
C ILE A 89 10.66 9.29 -10.74
N LEU A 90 9.40 9.00 -11.05
CA LEU A 90 8.22 9.39 -10.28
C LEU A 90 7.70 8.18 -9.53
N VAL A 91 7.47 8.32 -8.21
CA VAL A 91 6.96 7.24 -7.37
C VAL A 91 5.59 7.61 -6.84
N ASP A 92 4.55 6.87 -7.24
CA ASP A 92 3.14 7.14 -6.88
C ASP A 92 2.77 8.65 -6.97
N TYR A 93 2.06 9.24 -6.01
CA TYR A 93 1.76 10.67 -5.86
C TYR A 93 1.29 11.39 -7.16
N PRO A 94 0.23 10.89 -7.81
CA PRO A 94 -0.10 11.26 -9.20
C PRO A 94 -0.50 12.72 -9.40
N GLY A 95 -1.00 13.41 -8.37
CA GLY A 95 -1.42 14.80 -8.48
C GLY A 95 -0.28 15.73 -8.87
N PHE A 96 0.84 15.60 -8.21
CA PHE A 96 2.06 16.36 -8.44
C PHE A 96 2.87 15.75 -9.60
N ASN A 97 3.09 14.45 -9.55
CA ASN A 97 3.99 13.73 -10.42
C ASN A 97 3.59 13.80 -11.90
N LEU A 98 2.32 13.68 -12.25
CA LEU A 98 1.88 13.81 -13.65
C LEU A 98 2.08 15.24 -14.21
N SER A 99 2.05 16.26 -13.37
CA SER A 99 2.38 17.64 -13.78
C SER A 99 3.87 17.82 -14.05
N ILE A 100 4.72 17.14 -13.28
CA ILE A 100 6.17 17.12 -13.52
C ILE A 100 6.48 16.29 -14.78
N ALA A 101 5.84 15.14 -14.98
CA ALA A 101 5.99 14.34 -16.20
C ALA A 101 5.71 15.18 -17.46
N LYS A 102 4.56 15.89 -17.47
CA LYS A 102 4.21 16.79 -18.57
C LYS A 102 5.28 17.86 -18.82
N TYR A 103 5.81 18.45 -17.75
CA TYR A 103 6.87 19.48 -17.87
C TYR A 103 8.16 18.89 -18.43
N ALA A 104 8.65 17.79 -17.86
CA ALA A 104 9.88 17.14 -18.28
C ALA A 104 9.82 16.76 -19.77
N LYS A 105 8.74 16.11 -20.20
CA LYS A 105 8.51 15.75 -21.60
C LYS A 105 8.52 16.96 -22.53
N LYS A 106 7.80 18.03 -22.16
CA LYS A 106 7.56 19.18 -23.04
C LYS A 106 8.75 20.15 -23.12
N HIS A 107 9.44 20.35 -22.01
CA HIS A 107 10.41 21.47 -21.89
C HIS A 107 11.86 21.03 -21.75
N THR A 108 12.14 19.79 -21.37
CA THR A 108 13.53 19.33 -21.17
C THR A 108 13.93 18.17 -22.07
N GLY A 109 12.96 17.41 -22.58
CA GLY A 109 13.21 16.18 -23.33
C GLY A 109 13.75 15.02 -22.48
N ILE A 110 13.89 15.20 -21.16
CA ILE A 110 14.36 14.17 -20.22
C ILE A 110 13.29 13.08 -20.12
N PRO A 111 13.64 11.77 -20.22
CA PRO A 111 12.69 10.70 -20.08
C PRO A 111 12.13 10.65 -18.66
N VAL A 112 10.87 10.29 -18.57
CA VAL A 112 10.15 10.10 -17.32
C VAL A 112 9.85 8.63 -17.17
N TYR A 113 10.31 8.04 -16.07
CA TYR A 113 9.96 6.70 -15.62
C TYR A 113 9.01 6.81 -14.44
N TYR A 114 8.03 5.95 -14.38
CA TYR A 114 7.06 5.96 -13.29
C TYR A 114 7.14 4.62 -12.54
N TYR A 115 7.60 4.63 -11.31
CA TYR A 115 7.70 3.48 -10.43
C TYR A 115 6.53 3.48 -9.44
N ILE A 116 5.86 2.35 -9.30
CA ILE A 116 4.58 2.18 -8.59
C ILE A 116 3.48 3.00 -9.24
N SER A 117 2.77 2.35 -10.16
CA SER A 117 1.69 2.93 -10.94
C SER A 117 0.63 3.60 -10.04
N PRO A 118 0.15 4.78 -10.40
CA PRO A 118 -0.98 5.37 -9.68
C PRO A 118 -2.25 4.56 -9.92
N LYS A 119 -3.08 4.41 -8.89
CA LYS A 119 -4.34 3.61 -8.90
C LYS A 119 -5.42 4.23 -9.80
N VAL A 120 -5.08 4.53 -11.06
CA VAL A 120 -6.02 5.14 -12.03
C VAL A 120 -7.10 4.18 -12.49
N TRP A 121 -6.85 2.88 -12.41
CA TRP A 121 -7.80 1.83 -12.73
C TRP A 121 -9.02 1.81 -11.80
N ALA A 122 -8.91 2.34 -10.58
CA ALA A 122 -9.99 2.35 -9.61
C ALA A 122 -11.07 3.42 -9.94
N TRP A 123 -10.68 4.64 -10.35
CA TRP A 123 -11.64 5.75 -10.48
C TRP A 123 -11.24 6.93 -11.38
N LYS A 124 -9.96 7.00 -11.83
CA LYS A 124 -9.45 8.11 -12.67
C LYS A 124 -8.81 7.60 -13.96
N GLU A 125 -9.44 6.66 -14.61
CA GLU A 125 -8.92 6.01 -15.83
C GLU A 125 -8.57 7.02 -16.94
N TRP A 126 -9.27 8.16 -17.01
CA TRP A 126 -8.96 9.22 -17.95
C TRP A 126 -7.51 9.74 -17.89
N ARG A 127 -6.83 9.55 -16.73
CA ARG A 127 -5.41 9.92 -16.55
C ARG A 127 -4.46 9.06 -17.38
N VAL A 128 -4.88 7.89 -17.82
CA VAL A 128 -4.06 7.03 -18.69
C VAL A 128 -3.64 7.76 -19.96
N LYS A 129 -4.50 8.64 -20.52
CA LYS A 129 -4.14 9.48 -21.68
C LYS A 129 -2.92 10.37 -21.39
N SER A 130 -2.82 10.93 -20.18
CA SER A 130 -1.68 11.76 -19.78
C SER A 130 -0.44 10.91 -19.52
N ILE A 131 -0.61 9.75 -18.91
CA ILE A 131 0.48 8.78 -18.67
C ILE A 131 1.10 8.36 -19.99
N LYS A 132 0.30 7.87 -20.94
CA LYS A 132 0.78 7.46 -22.28
C LYS A 132 1.52 8.57 -23.02
N ARG A 133 1.09 9.81 -22.84
CA ARG A 133 1.73 10.96 -23.52
C ARG A 133 3.06 11.35 -22.88
N ASP A 134 3.12 11.39 -21.55
CA ASP A 134 4.16 12.08 -20.80
C ASP A 134 5.15 11.14 -20.08
N VAL A 135 4.77 9.89 -19.82
CA VAL A 135 5.61 8.87 -19.19
C VAL A 135 6.17 7.94 -20.26
N ARG A 136 7.48 7.72 -20.24
CA ARG A 136 8.15 6.85 -21.20
C ARG A 136 8.04 5.38 -20.81
N GLU A 137 8.33 5.06 -19.54
CA GLU A 137 8.29 3.70 -19.01
C GLU A 137 7.51 3.67 -17.69
N MET A 138 6.68 2.64 -17.52
CA MET A 138 5.89 2.40 -16.33
C MET A 138 6.32 1.09 -15.68
N PHE A 139 6.63 1.13 -14.38
CA PHE A 139 7.03 -0.01 -13.56
C PHE A 139 5.94 -0.27 -12.52
N SER A 140 5.17 -1.32 -12.73
CA SER A 140 4.05 -1.71 -11.88
C SER A 140 4.45 -2.78 -10.89
N ILE A 141 3.86 -2.69 -9.68
CA ILE A 141 4.00 -3.69 -8.61
C ILE A 141 2.74 -4.55 -8.44
N LEU A 142 1.72 -4.38 -9.30
CA LEU A 142 0.47 -5.12 -9.24
C LEU A 142 0.22 -5.85 -10.56
N PRO A 143 0.13 -7.18 -10.56
CA PRO A 143 0.07 -7.96 -11.80
C PRO A 143 -1.17 -7.68 -12.64
N PHE A 144 -2.31 -7.34 -12.04
CA PHE A 144 -3.53 -7.00 -12.76
C PHE A 144 -3.46 -5.65 -13.52
N GLU A 145 -2.46 -4.82 -13.23
CA GLU A 145 -2.23 -3.58 -13.99
C GLU A 145 -1.66 -3.86 -15.39
N VAL A 146 -1.02 -5.02 -15.59
CA VAL A 146 -0.48 -5.41 -16.91
C VAL A 146 -1.60 -5.49 -17.95
N PRO A 147 -2.64 -6.33 -17.82
CA PRO A 147 -3.73 -6.36 -18.78
C PRO A 147 -4.49 -5.02 -18.85
N PHE A 148 -4.63 -4.30 -17.73
CA PHE A 148 -5.25 -2.97 -17.75
C PHE A 148 -4.52 -2.00 -18.69
N TYR A 149 -3.20 -1.87 -18.56
CA TYR A 149 -2.43 -0.96 -19.42
C TYR A 149 -2.18 -1.52 -20.81
N GLN A 150 -1.73 -2.78 -20.94
CA GLN A 150 -1.33 -3.35 -22.22
C GLN A 150 -2.51 -3.73 -23.10
N ASP A 151 -3.51 -4.45 -22.55
CA ASP A 151 -4.60 -4.99 -23.34
C ASP A 151 -5.69 -3.95 -23.57
N LYS A 152 -6.11 -3.24 -22.52
CA LYS A 152 -7.17 -2.23 -22.62
C LYS A 152 -6.67 -0.92 -23.24
N HIS A 153 -5.50 -0.42 -22.79
CA HIS A 153 -5.01 0.91 -23.18
C HIS A 153 -3.91 0.89 -24.24
N LYS A 154 -3.42 -0.29 -24.65
CA LYS A 154 -2.32 -0.42 -25.63
C LYS A 154 -1.09 0.40 -25.22
N TYR A 155 -0.71 0.28 -23.96
CA TYR A 155 0.46 0.93 -23.35
C TYR A 155 1.29 -0.13 -22.60
N PRO A 156 2.44 -0.56 -23.14
CA PRO A 156 3.26 -1.56 -22.50
C PRO A 156 3.83 -1.05 -21.19
N ILE A 157 3.85 -1.89 -20.18
CA ILE A 157 4.42 -1.62 -18.86
C ILE A 157 5.28 -2.80 -18.40
N HIS A 158 6.13 -2.54 -17.41
CA HIS A 158 6.98 -3.55 -16.80
C HIS A 158 6.39 -3.96 -15.44
N TYR A 159 5.95 -5.21 -15.30
CA TYR A 159 5.66 -5.77 -13.99
C TYR A 159 6.98 -6.17 -13.33
N VAL A 160 7.28 -5.65 -12.16
CA VAL A 160 8.59 -5.82 -11.52
C VAL A 160 8.55 -6.67 -10.24
N GLY A 161 7.39 -7.21 -9.89
CA GLY A 161 7.16 -7.87 -8.61
C GLY A 161 6.52 -6.90 -7.61
N ASN A 162 6.23 -7.40 -6.41
CA ASN A 162 5.60 -6.60 -5.35
C ASN A 162 6.52 -6.54 -4.12
N PRO A 163 6.91 -5.34 -3.64
CA PRO A 163 7.85 -5.21 -2.53
C PRO A 163 7.35 -5.85 -1.22
N THR A 164 6.04 -5.87 -0.98
CA THR A 164 5.46 -6.51 0.22
C THR A 164 5.77 -8.01 0.29
N VAL A 165 5.92 -8.69 -0.85
CA VAL A 165 6.30 -10.12 -0.88
C VAL A 165 7.69 -10.32 -0.28
N GLN A 166 8.64 -9.48 -0.67
CA GLN A 166 10.00 -9.52 -0.16
C GLN A 166 10.04 -9.14 1.32
N GLU A 167 9.39 -8.04 1.71
CA GLU A 167 9.33 -7.55 3.10
C GLU A 167 8.77 -8.62 4.06
N VAL A 168 7.68 -9.31 3.67
CA VAL A 168 7.11 -10.41 4.47
C VAL A 168 8.01 -11.64 4.48
N ALA A 169 8.65 -11.99 3.36
CA ALA A 169 9.57 -13.12 3.30
C ALA A 169 10.79 -12.90 4.19
N GLU A 170 11.44 -11.73 4.11
CA GLU A 170 12.57 -11.34 4.95
C GLU A 170 12.19 -11.33 6.45
N PHE A 171 11.00 -10.84 6.77
CA PHE A 171 10.51 -10.88 8.14
C PHE A 171 10.35 -12.33 8.62
N LYS A 172 9.66 -13.20 7.86
CA LYS A 172 9.46 -14.61 8.22
C LYS A 172 10.80 -15.37 8.38
N GLU A 173 11.79 -15.05 7.56
CA GLU A 173 13.11 -15.65 7.63
C GLU A 173 13.87 -15.25 8.90
N ASN A 174 13.69 -14.02 9.38
CA ASN A 174 14.44 -13.47 10.51
C ASN A 174 13.69 -13.50 11.85
N TYR A 175 12.37 -13.63 11.84
CA TYR A 175 11.55 -13.60 13.04
C TYR A 175 11.61 -14.93 13.78
N ARG A 176 11.90 -14.88 15.11
CA ARG A 176 12.11 -16.06 15.96
C ARG A 176 11.31 -16.02 17.26
N GLU A 177 10.60 -14.92 17.55
CA GLU A 177 9.80 -14.78 18.77
C GLU A 177 8.67 -15.82 18.75
N GLY A 178 8.58 -16.64 19.79
CA GLY A 178 7.51 -17.64 19.93
C GLY A 178 6.18 -17.03 20.36
N TYR A 179 5.10 -17.79 20.23
CA TYR A 179 3.74 -17.32 20.58
C TYR A 179 3.64 -16.89 22.05
N GLU A 180 4.20 -17.70 22.99
CA GLU A 180 4.17 -17.39 24.43
C GLU A 180 4.93 -16.11 24.75
N ASP A 181 6.12 -15.91 24.17
CA ASP A 181 6.94 -14.71 24.35
C ASP A 181 6.23 -13.48 23.77
N PHE A 182 5.63 -13.62 22.59
CA PHE A 182 4.84 -12.56 21.97
C PHE A 182 3.65 -12.16 22.84
N CYS A 183 2.90 -13.14 23.37
CA CYS A 183 1.76 -12.88 24.27
C CYS A 183 2.22 -12.18 25.55
N ALA A 184 3.24 -12.71 26.23
CA ALA A 184 3.79 -12.11 27.45
C ALA A 184 4.29 -10.68 27.23
N GLY A 185 4.97 -10.43 26.11
CA GLY A 185 5.50 -9.10 25.77
C GLY A 185 4.45 -8.07 25.35
N ASN A 186 3.19 -8.48 25.14
CA ASN A 186 2.11 -7.59 24.67
C ASN A 186 0.86 -7.62 25.56
N GLY A 187 0.90 -8.29 26.74
CA GLY A 187 -0.25 -8.36 27.66
C GLY A 187 -1.39 -9.23 27.13
N LEU A 188 -1.06 -10.27 26.39
CA LEU A 188 -1.98 -11.27 25.83
C LEU A 188 -1.85 -12.61 26.58
N GLU A 189 -2.86 -13.45 26.50
CA GLU A 189 -2.91 -14.76 27.14
C GLU A 189 -2.33 -15.83 26.20
N PRO A 190 -1.35 -16.66 26.64
CA PRO A 190 -0.69 -17.61 25.75
C PRO A 190 -1.52 -18.85 25.40
N ASP A 191 -2.61 -19.10 26.10
CA ASP A 191 -3.53 -20.23 25.90
C ASP A 191 -4.75 -19.87 25.04
N ARG A 192 -4.90 -18.59 24.64
CA ARG A 192 -6.02 -18.12 23.81
C ARG A 192 -5.54 -17.66 22.44
N PRO A 193 -6.09 -18.19 21.33
CA PRO A 193 -5.74 -17.74 19.99
C PRO A 193 -6.18 -16.30 19.73
N ILE A 194 -5.45 -15.61 18.85
CA ILE A 194 -5.65 -14.20 18.57
C ILE A 194 -6.50 -13.98 17.31
N ILE A 195 -7.50 -13.09 17.40
CA ILE A 195 -8.10 -12.43 16.25
C ILE A 195 -7.47 -11.03 16.15
N ALA A 196 -6.73 -10.78 15.06
CA ALA A 196 -6.13 -9.47 14.80
C ALA A 196 -7.13 -8.48 14.19
N LEU A 197 -7.09 -7.24 14.67
CA LEU A 197 -7.92 -6.14 14.17
C LEU A 197 -7.01 -5.07 13.53
N LEU A 198 -6.96 -5.03 12.21
CA LEU A 198 -6.19 -4.06 11.42
C LEU A 198 -7.15 -2.96 10.91
N ALA A 199 -7.49 -2.03 11.77
CA ALA A 199 -8.55 -1.04 11.53
C ALA A 199 -8.14 0.13 10.60
N GLY A 200 -6.94 0.09 10.04
CA GLY A 200 -6.42 1.10 9.13
C GLY A 200 -5.31 1.96 9.74
N SER A 201 -4.74 2.83 8.91
CA SER A 201 -3.61 3.69 9.26
C SER A 201 -3.99 5.16 9.49
N ARG A 202 -5.26 5.53 9.28
CA ARG A 202 -5.79 6.89 9.42
C ARG A 202 -6.84 6.97 10.50
N LYS A 203 -6.90 8.09 11.21
CA LYS A 203 -7.89 8.34 12.28
C LYS A 203 -9.33 8.08 11.82
N GLN A 204 -9.66 8.47 10.59
CA GLN A 204 -11.01 8.25 10.05
C GLN A 204 -11.30 6.76 9.83
N GLU A 205 -10.37 6.01 9.24
CA GLU A 205 -10.50 4.56 9.04
C GLU A 205 -10.71 3.84 10.36
N ILE A 206 -9.90 4.16 11.37
CA ILE A 206 -10.00 3.57 12.72
C ILE A 206 -11.36 3.89 13.35
N LYS A 207 -11.78 5.15 13.28
CA LYS A 207 -13.08 5.58 13.82
C LYS A 207 -14.25 4.83 13.17
N ASP A 208 -14.20 4.65 11.87
CA ASP A 208 -15.29 4.09 11.09
C ASP A 208 -15.34 2.56 11.23
N ASN A 209 -14.18 1.88 11.20
CA ASN A 209 -14.14 0.41 11.14
C ASN A 209 -13.98 -0.28 12.51
N LEU A 210 -13.13 0.25 13.41
CA LEU A 210 -12.76 -0.45 14.64
C LEU A 210 -13.93 -0.81 15.56
N PRO A 211 -14.94 0.07 15.78
CA PRO A 211 -16.07 -0.27 16.65
C PRO A 211 -16.84 -1.53 16.19
N ALA A 212 -17.18 -1.63 14.90
CA ALA A 212 -17.89 -2.78 14.36
C ALA A 212 -17.02 -4.04 14.31
N MET A 213 -15.71 -3.91 14.04
CA MET A 213 -14.76 -5.02 14.12
C MET A 213 -14.71 -5.61 15.53
N ILE A 214 -14.63 -4.77 16.56
CA ILE A 214 -14.62 -5.22 17.96
C ILE A 214 -15.93 -5.92 18.30
N GLU A 215 -17.08 -5.29 18.04
CA GLU A 215 -18.39 -5.82 18.36
C GLU A 215 -18.67 -7.17 17.69
N ALA A 216 -18.20 -7.37 16.45
CA ALA A 216 -18.30 -8.62 15.75
C ALA A 216 -17.39 -9.71 16.33
N ALA A 217 -16.15 -9.34 16.68
CA ALA A 217 -15.15 -10.27 17.17
C ALA A 217 -15.34 -10.66 18.65
N GLU A 218 -15.89 -9.78 19.49
CA GLU A 218 -16.25 -10.05 20.90
C GLU A 218 -17.21 -11.25 21.07
N ARG A 219 -17.91 -11.65 20.03
CA ARG A 219 -18.83 -12.84 20.04
C ARG A 219 -18.08 -14.17 20.11
N PHE A 220 -16.76 -14.17 19.89
CA PHE A 220 -15.92 -15.36 19.89
C PHE A 220 -15.08 -15.42 21.18
N GLU A 221 -15.72 -15.79 22.28
CA GLU A 221 -15.13 -15.75 23.63
C GLU A 221 -13.89 -16.63 23.79
N ASP A 222 -13.73 -17.67 22.96
CA ASP A 222 -12.53 -18.52 22.95
C ASP A 222 -11.29 -17.81 22.37
N TYR A 223 -11.46 -16.63 21.79
CA TYR A 223 -10.39 -15.85 21.18
C TYR A 223 -10.13 -14.57 21.97
N GLN A 224 -8.91 -14.09 21.93
CA GLN A 224 -8.53 -12.76 22.39
C GLN A 224 -8.37 -11.80 21.23
N LEU A 225 -8.69 -10.52 21.47
CA LEU A 225 -8.68 -9.50 20.42
C LEU A 225 -7.45 -8.60 20.56
N ALA A 226 -6.70 -8.45 19.47
CA ALA A 226 -5.55 -7.58 19.43
C ALA A 226 -5.62 -6.58 18.26
N VAL A 227 -5.61 -5.29 18.58
CA VAL A 227 -5.58 -4.21 17.59
C VAL A 227 -4.15 -3.91 17.19
N ALA A 228 -3.86 -3.94 15.89
CA ALA A 228 -2.60 -3.44 15.34
C ALA A 228 -2.59 -1.90 15.38
N GLY A 229 -1.83 -1.31 16.31
CA GLY A 229 -1.70 0.13 16.45
C GLY A 229 -0.84 0.74 15.35
N ALA A 230 -1.41 1.60 14.52
CA ALA A 230 -0.67 2.31 13.46
C ALA A 230 0.38 3.27 14.06
N PRO A 231 1.62 3.30 13.55
CA PRO A 231 2.72 4.09 14.14
C PRO A 231 2.45 5.60 14.26
N ALA A 232 1.65 6.14 13.33
CA ALA A 232 1.34 7.57 13.27
C ALA A 232 0.14 8.00 14.14
N ILE A 233 -0.48 7.07 14.89
CA ILE A 233 -1.69 7.33 15.68
C ILE A 233 -1.39 7.10 17.16
N ASP A 234 -1.70 8.09 18.00
CA ASP A 234 -1.47 8.03 19.44
C ASP A 234 -2.38 7.02 20.14
N ASP A 235 -1.93 6.42 21.23
CA ASP A 235 -2.68 5.46 22.05
C ASP A 235 -3.98 6.06 22.57
N ALA A 236 -3.95 7.32 23.01
CA ALA A 236 -5.13 8.04 23.47
C ALA A 236 -6.26 8.14 22.42
N TYR A 237 -5.93 7.94 21.12
CA TYR A 237 -6.95 7.87 20.10
C TYR A 237 -7.63 6.50 20.07
N TYR A 238 -6.87 5.40 20.22
CA TYR A 238 -7.40 4.05 20.30
C TYR A 238 -8.21 3.82 21.58
N GLU A 239 -7.78 4.39 22.72
CA GLU A 239 -8.47 4.30 24.00
C GLU A 239 -9.95 4.72 23.93
N LYS A 240 -10.30 5.62 23.02
CA LYS A 240 -11.69 6.04 22.78
C LYS A 240 -12.60 4.90 22.33
N PHE A 241 -12.04 3.83 21.77
CA PHE A 241 -12.76 2.71 21.19
C PHE A 241 -12.58 1.42 21.97
N ILE A 242 -11.43 1.24 22.65
CA ILE A 242 -11.06 -0.02 23.32
C ILE A 242 -11.21 0.08 24.86
N SER A 243 -11.31 1.27 25.43
CA SER A 243 -11.45 1.43 26.90
C SER A 243 -12.66 0.65 27.43
N GLY A 244 -12.41 -0.20 28.45
CA GLY A 244 -13.43 -1.05 29.05
C GLY A 244 -13.85 -2.28 28.22
N LYS A 245 -13.16 -2.58 27.13
CA LYS A 245 -13.37 -3.76 26.27
C LYS A 245 -12.23 -4.76 26.40
N PRO A 246 -12.47 -6.05 26.16
CA PRO A 246 -11.45 -7.08 26.25
C PRO A 246 -10.56 -7.09 24.98
N VAL A 247 -9.90 -5.96 24.72
CA VAL A 247 -9.11 -5.73 23.49
C VAL A 247 -7.75 -5.16 23.87
N THR A 248 -6.67 -5.76 23.37
CA THR A 248 -5.30 -5.33 23.61
C THR A 248 -4.77 -4.53 22.42
N LEU A 249 -4.14 -3.38 22.69
CA LEU A 249 -3.47 -2.57 21.67
C LEU A 249 -2.02 -3.01 21.53
N VAL A 250 -1.64 -3.56 20.37
CA VAL A 250 -0.29 -4.00 20.03
C VAL A 250 0.39 -2.95 19.15
N ARG A 251 1.51 -2.38 19.61
CA ARG A 251 2.19 -1.27 18.96
C ARG A 251 3.42 -1.69 18.18
N ASN A 252 3.55 -1.14 16.95
CA ASN A 252 4.74 -1.35 16.10
C ASN A 252 5.10 -2.83 15.84
N LYS A 253 4.14 -3.72 15.98
CA LYS A 253 4.31 -5.17 15.83
C LYS A 253 3.23 -5.79 14.93
N THR A 254 2.86 -5.12 13.83
CA THR A 254 1.84 -5.65 12.91
C THR A 254 2.23 -7.01 12.33
N TYR A 255 3.46 -7.18 11.87
CA TYR A 255 3.95 -8.46 11.34
C TYR A 255 4.06 -9.56 12.41
N PRO A 256 4.65 -9.29 13.60
CA PRO A 256 4.56 -10.23 14.72
C PRO A 256 3.14 -10.62 15.09
N LEU A 257 2.21 -9.66 15.14
CA LEU A 257 0.79 -9.94 15.41
C LEU A 257 0.17 -10.86 14.34
N LEU A 258 0.40 -10.58 13.05
CA LEU A 258 -0.08 -11.42 11.96
C LEU A 258 0.54 -12.82 12.01
N ALA A 259 1.83 -12.95 12.32
CA ALA A 259 2.51 -14.23 12.41
C ALA A 259 1.87 -15.17 13.47
N HIS A 260 1.20 -14.58 14.47
CA HIS A 260 0.60 -15.30 15.59
C HIS A 260 -0.93 -15.29 15.60
N SER A 261 -1.59 -14.77 14.56
CA SER A 261 -3.04 -14.63 14.51
C SER A 261 -3.75 -15.83 13.88
N ALA A 262 -4.87 -16.25 14.47
CA ALA A 262 -5.71 -17.32 13.94
C ALA A 262 -6.58 -16.83 12.77
N ALA A 263 -7.03 -15.58 12.83
CA ALA A 263 -7.78 -14.87 11.78
C ALA A 263 -7.62 -13.35 11.96
N ALA A 264 -8.08 -12.57 10.98
CA ALA A 264 -8.02 -11.11 11.05
C ALA A 264 -9.26 -10.43 10.47
N LEU A 265 -9.64 -9.28 11.06
CA LEU A 265 -10.53 -8.29 10.45
C LEU A 265 -9.64 -7.15 9.94
N VAL A 266 -9.73 -6.85 8.64
CA VAL A 266 -8.74 -5.99 7.98
C VAL A 266 -9.40 -4.89 7.17
N THR A 267 -9.03 -3.64 7.42
CA THR A 267 -9.46 -2.52 6.56
C THR A 267 -8.80 -2.62 5.18
N SER A 268 -9.58 -2.34 4.14
CA SER A 268 -9.08 -2.40 2.75
C SER A 268 -7.84 -1.54 2.54
N GLY A 269 -6.80 -2.14 1.97
CA GLY A 269 -5.51 -1.51 1.69
C GLY A 269 -4.41 -2.55 1.53
N THR A 270 -3.15 -2.13 1.66
CA THR A 270 -1.97 -3.01 1.60
C THR A 270 -2.03 -4.11 2.68
N ALA A 271 -2.60 -3.80 3.85
CA ALA A 271 -2.76 -4.74 4.94
C ALA A 271 -3.50 -6.03 4.55
N THR A 272 -4.42 -5.99 3.57
CA THR A 272 -5.09 -7.21 3.08
C THR A 272 -4.11 -8.16 2.39
N LEU A 273 -3.15 -7.62 1.65
CA LEU A 273 -2.10 -8.41 1.01
C LEU A 273 -1.10 -8.94 2.04
N GLU A 274 -0.64 -8.10 2.97
CA GLU A 274 0.22 -8.52 4.07
C GLU A 274 -0.39 -9.68 4.84
N THR A 275 -1.66 -9.57 5.24
CA THR A 275 -2.41 -10.62 5.96
C THR A 275 -2.44 -11.93 5.17
N ALA A 276 -2.70 -11.88 3.86
CA ALA A 276 -2.68 -13.06 3.00
C ALA A 276 -1.29 -13.68 2.85
N LEU A 277 -0.24 -12.86 2.79
CA LEU A 277 1.15 -13.33 2.74
C LEU A 277 1.60 -13.99 4.05
N PHE A 278 0.99 -13.62 5.18
CA PHE A 278 1.16 -14.31 6.46
C PHE A 278 0.31 -15.59 6.60
N ASP A 279 -0.48 -15.95 5.60
CA ASP A 279 -1.41 -17.08 5.64
C ASP A 279 -2.49 -16.94 6.74
N VAL A 280 -2.88 -15.71 7.06
CA VAL A 280 -3.93 -15.44 8.04
C VAL A 280 -5.26 -15.25 7.31
N PRO A 281 -6.27 -16.11 7.56
CA PRO A 281 -7.60 -15.92 7.01
C PRO A 281 -8.21 -14.61 7.49
N GLN A 282 -8.90 -13.91 6.57
CA GLN A 282 -9.34 -12.55 6.85
C GLN A 282 -10.74 -12.24 6.33
N VAL A 283 -11.39 -11.28 6.98
CA VAL A 283 -12.57 -10.59 6.49
C VAL A 283 -12.21 -9.13 6.27
N VAL A 284 -12.44 -8.63 5.07
CA VAL A 284 -12.15 -7.23 4.72
C VAL A 284 -13.31 -6.35 5.14
N CYS A 285 -13.02 -5.34 5.96
CA CYS A 285 -14.00 -4.44 6.54
C CYS A 285 -13.74 -3.01 6.05
N TYR A 286 -14.77 -2.37 5.48
CA TYR A 286 -14.63 -0.99 5.04
C TYR A 286 -15.95 -0.24 5.14
N GLU A 287 -16.11 0.56 6.21
CA GLU A 287 -17.24 1.45 6.35
C GLU A 287 -17.14 2.63 5.39
N THR A 288 -18.25 3.01 4.81
CA THR A 288 -18.34 4.12 3.88
C THR A 288 -19.43 5.11 4.31
N PRO A 289 -19.19 6.42 4.23
CA PRO A 289 -20.25 7.39 4.42
C PRO A 289 -21.30 7.22 3.32
N LEU A 290 -22.59 7.31 3.69
CA LEU A 290 -23.71 7.15 2.75
C LEU A 290 -23.70 5.79 2.01
N PRO A 291 -23.83 4.65 2.72
CA PRO A 291 -23.63 3.31 2.14
C PRO A 291 -24.42 3.04 0.87
N LYS A 292 -25.70 3.46 0.81
CA LYS A 292 -26.55 3.29 -0.40
C LYS A 292 -26.06 4.04 -1.62
N LEU A 293 -25.55 5.27 -1.43
CA LEU A 293 -24.98 6.08 -2.53
C LEU A 293 -23.65 5.51 -3.00
N ILE A 294 -22.81 5.07 -2.07
CA ILE A 294 -21.53 4.43 -2.39
C ILE A 294 -21.77 3.09 -3.11
N ARG A 295 -22.76 2.31 -2.68
CA ARG A 295 -23.14 1.08 -3.38
C ARG A 295 -23.57 1.37 -4.82
N PHE A 296 -24.43 2.37 -5.01
CA PHE A 296 -24.83 2.79 -6.35
C PHE A 296 -23.61 3.24 -7.20
N ALA A 297 -22.69 4.02 -6.60
CA ALA A 297 -21.47 4.43 -7.28
C ALA A 297 -20.56 3.26 -7.62
N PHE A 298 -20.46 2.25 -6.71
CA PHE A 298 -19.68 1.04 -6.94
C PHE A 298 -20.25 0.22 -8.10
N ASP A 299 -21.57 0.08 -8.15
CA ASP A 299 -22.24 -0.71 -9.19
C ASP A 299 -22.26 -0.02 -10.57
N HIS A 300 -22.17 1.33 -10.64
CA HIS A 300 -22.39 2.08 -11.88
C HIS A 300 -21.22 3.00 -12.32
N ILE A 301 -20.36 3.40 -11.41
CA ILE A 301 -19.31 4.41 -11.68
C ILE A 301 -17.89 3.86 -11.44
N ILE A 302 -17.72 3.04 -10.39
CA ILE A 302 -16.43 2.47 -10.04
C ILE A 302 -16.18 1.25 -10.93
N GLN A 303 -15.03 1.21 -11.59
CA GLN A 303 -14.73 0.21 -12.62
C GLN A 303 -14.08 -1.07 -12.08
N VAL A 304 -13.96 -1.20 -10.77
CA VAL A 304 -13.36 -2.38 -10.13
C VAL A 304 -14.41 -3.22 -9.41
N ARG A 305 -14.28 -4.53 -9.52
CA ARG A 305 -15.20 -5.49 -8.89
C ARG A 305 -14.92 -5.68 -7.39
N TYR A 306 -13.70 -5.40 -6.95
CA TYR A 306 -13.19 -5.66 -5.60
C TYR A 306 -12.46 -4.44 -5.06
N ILE A 307 -12.39 -4.34 -3.71
CA ILE A 307 -11.67 -3.26 -3.02
C ILE A 307 -10.36 -3.72 -2.38
N SER A 308 -10.23 -5.01 -2.07
CA SER A 308 -9.01 -5.57 -1.50
C SER A 308 -7.99 -5.92 -2.59
N LEU A 309 -6.71 -5.72 -2.28
CA LEU A 309 -5.63 -6.11 -3.21
C LEU A 309 -5.63 -7.62 -3.47
N VAL A 310 -6.00 -8.42 -2.47
CA VAL A 310 -6.03 -9.88 -2.57
C VAL A 310 -7.03 -10.33 -3.63
N ASN A 311 -8.26 -9.83 -3.60
CA ASN A 311 -9.28 -10.16 -4.60
C ASN A 311 -8.95 -9.58 -5.98
N LEU A 312 -8.39 -8.37 -6.04
CA LEU A 312 -7.94 -7.74 -7.29
C LEU A 312 -6.82 -8.56 -7.96
N ILE A 313 -5.84 -9.04 -7.20
CA ILE A 313 -4.75 -9.87 -7.72
C ILE A 313 -5.27 -11.24 -8.15
N ALA A 314 -6.19 -11.83 -7.38
CA ALA A 314 -6.82 -13.10 -7.72
C ALA A 314 -7.80 -13.01 -8.90
N ASP A 315 -8.31 -11.81 -9.21
CA ASP A 315 -9.42 -11.55 -10.14
C ASP A 315 -10.69 -12.37 -9.80
N LYS A 316 -10.86 -12.67 -8.53
CA LYS A 316 -12.04 -13.36 -7.95
C LYS A 316 -12.17 -13.05 -6.47
N GLU A 317 -13.36 -13.23 -5.91
CA GLU A 317 -13.58 -13.10 -4.47
C GLU A 317 -12.98 -14.30 -3.74
N ILE A 318 -11.85 -14.11 -3.07
CA ILE A 318 -11.20 -15.14 -2.24
C ILE A 318 -11.23 -14.77 -0.76
N VAL A 319 -11.45 -13.49 -0.46
CA VAL A 319 -11.73 -12.96 0.88
C VAL A 319 -13.06 -12.21 0.85
N PRO A 320 -13.95 -12.37 1.83
CA PRO A 320 -15.21 -11.63 1.89
C PRO A 320 -14.95 -10.15 2.12
N GLU A 321 -15.65 -9.29 1.37
CA GLU A 321 -15.56 -7.83 1.46
C GLU A 321 -16.85 -7.25 2.06
N MET A 322 -16.77 -6.83 3.31
CA MET A 322 -17.85 -6.19 4.04
C MET A 322 -17.79 -4.68 3.75
N LEU A 323 -18.49 -4.26 2.70
CA LEU A 323 -18.50 -2.90 2.19
C LEU A 323 -19.92 -2.33 2.16
N ALA A 324 -20.09 -1.08 2.52
CA ALA A 324 -21.33 -0.31 2.43
C ALA A 324 -22.49 -0.98 3.19
N ASP A 325 -23.51 -1.46 2.51
CA ASP A 325 -24.69 -2.14 3.09
C ASP A 325 -24.37 -3.53 3.66
N LYS A 326 -23.27 -4.14 3.26
CA LYS A 326 -22.77 -5.40 3.85
C LYS A 326 -21.94 -5.16 5.12
N PHE A 327 -21.51 -3.94 5.40
CA PHE A 327 -20.74 -3.60 6.59
C PHE A 327 -21.68 -3.51 7.81
N ILE A 328 -22.11 -4.67 8.29
CA ILE A 328 -22.95 -4.85 9.48
C ILE A 328 -22.30 -5.87 10.41
N VAL A 329 -22.42 -5.66 11.71
CA VAL A 329 -21.78 -6.50 12.75
C VAL A 329 -22.11 -7.97 12.57
N ASP A 330 -23.39 -8.32 12.34
CA ASP A 330 -23.83 -9.70 12.14
C ASP A 330 -23.19 -10.34 10.90
N GLY A 331 -23.06 -9.58 9.81
CA GLY A 331 -22.40 -10.03 8.59
C GLY A 331 -20.91 -10.27 8.80
N ILE A 332 -20.21 -9.34 9.47
CA ILE A 332 -18.79 -9.48 9.81
C ILE A 332 -18.57 -10.70 10.70
N ALA A 333 -19.40 -10.90 11.74
CA ALA A 333 -19.31 -12.06 12.64
C ALA A 333 -19.58 -13.38 11.89
N THR A 334 -20.54 -13.40 10.96
CA THR A 334 -20.84 -14.59 10.15
C THR A 334 -19.64 -14.96 9.27
N GLU A 335 -19.06 -14.01 8.55
CA GLU A 335 -17.91 -14.29 7.70
C GLU A 335 -16.65 -14.61 8.53
N LEU A 336 -16.47 -13.97 9.69
CA LEU A 336 -15.38 -14.32 10.61
C LEU A 336 -15.50 -15.76 11.10
N HIS A 337 -16.68 -16.22 11.49
CA HIS A 337 -16.93 -17.62 11.89
C HIS A 337 -16.52 -18.60 10.79
N ARG A 338 -16.81 -18.29 9.52
CA ARG A 338 -16.48 -19.14 8.38
C ARG A 338 -14.98 -19.30 8.15
N VAL A 339 -14.16 -18.34 8.56
CA VAL A 339 -12.71 -18.34 8.33
C VAL A 339 -11.88 -18.69 9.56
N LEU A 340 -12.50 -18.78 10.74
CA LEU A 340 -11.86 -19.29 11.95
C LEU A 340 -11.50 -20.77 11.84
N PRO A 341 -10.61 -21.31 12.69
CA PRO A 341 -10.31 -22.74 12.76
C PRO A 341 -11.58 -23.60 12.81
N GLY A 342 -11.69 -24.56 11.88
CA GLY A 342 -12.90 -25.41 11.73
C GLY A 342 -13.97 -24.81 10.83
N GLY A 343 -13.89 -23.57 10.43
CA GLY A 343 -14.83 -22.95 9.50
C GLY A 343 -14.63 -23.39 8.05
N GLU A 344 -15.72 -23.50 7.29
CA GLU A 344 -15.73 -24.02 5.91
C GLU A 344 -14.98 -23.17 4.89
N GLY A 345 -14.84 -21.86 5.14
CA GLY A 345 -14.16 -20.90 4.27
C GLY A 345 -12.65 -20.87 4.45
N ARG A 346 -12.11 -21.45 5.54
CA ARG A 346 -10.69 -21.33 5.90
C ARG A 346 -9.76 -21.98 4.87
N GLU A 347 -9.91 -23.27 4.61
CA GLU A 347 -9.02 -24.00 3.70
C GLU A 347 -9.11 -23.52 2.25
N PRO A 348 -10.30 -23.23 1.68
CA PRO A 348 -10.40 -22.59 0.38
C PRO A 348 -9.65 -21.25 0.31
N MET A 349 -9.73 -20.40 1.35
CA MET A 349 -9.05 -19.12 1.40
C MET A 349 -7.53 -19.30 1.44
N LEU A 350 -7.01 -20.17 2.30
CA LEU A 350 -5.58 -20.48 2.38
C LEU A 350 -5.03 -21.06 1.07
N SER A 351 -5.84 -21.90 0.40
CA SER A 351 -5.47 -22.40 -0.94
C SER A 351 -5.40 -21.26 -1.96
N ALA A 352 -6.36 -20.36 -1.95
CA ALA A 352 -6.38 -19.22 -2.85
C ALA A 352 -5.21 -18.22 -2.61
N TYR A 353 -4.72 -18.11 -1.38
CA TYR A 353 -3.52 -17.30 -1.07
C TYR A 353 -2.26 -17.83 -1.77
N ARG A 354 -2.16 -19.14 -2.02
CA ARG A 354 -1.06 -19.71 -2.82
C ARG A 354 -1.10 -19.21 -4.26
N GLU A 355 -2.29 -19.15 -4.87
CA GLU A 355 -2.46 -18.59 -6.22
C GLU A 355 -2.09 -17.09 -6.27
N VAL A 356 -2.42 -16.33 -5.22
CA VAL A 356 -2.01 -14.91 -5.13
C VAL A 356 -0.51 -14.78 -5.09
N ARG A 357 0.19 -15.60 -4.29
CA ARG A 357 1.67 -15.61 -4.24
C ARG A 357 2.30 -15.98 -5.58
N GLU A 358 1.75 -16.97 -6.27
CA GLU A 358 2.23 -17.37 -7.60
C GLU A 358 2.10 -16.22 -8.62
N ARG A 359 0.97 -15.50 -8.60
CA ARG A 359 0.76 -14.33 -9.49
C ARG A 359 1.69 -13.15 -9.18
N LEU A 360 2.04 -12.97 -7.90
CA LEU A 360 2.96 -11.92 -7.47
C LEU A 360 4.42 -12.24 -7.85
N GLY A 361 4.77 -13.53 -7.92
CA GLY A 361 6.15 -13.98 -8.11
C GLY A 361 7.02 -13.73 -6.87
N THR A 362 8.29 -14.07 -6.99
CA THR A 362 9.29 -13.97 -5.92
C THR A 362 10.39 -12.94 -6.19
N ASP A 363 10.32 -12.25 -7.33
CA ASP A 363 11.35 -11.30 -7.73
C ASP A 363 11.40 -10.10 -6.79
N SER A 364 12.61 -9.63 -6.50
CA SER A 364 12.81 -8.36 -5.79
C SER A 364 12.39 -7.20 -6.68
N ALA A 365 11.27 -6.56 -6.34
CA ALA A 365 10.71 -5.45 -7.13
C ALA A 365 11.71 -4.30 -7.36
N PRO A 366 12.45 -3.78 -6.34
CA PRO A 366 13.42 -2.73 -6.58
C PRO A 366 14.61 -3.20 -7.43
N ALA A 367 15.12 -4.43 -7.25
CA ALA A 367 16.24 -4.93 -8.04
C ALA A 367 15.86 -5.10 -9.50
N ARG A 368 14.70 -5.72 -9.78
CA ARG A 368 14.21 -5.90 -11.15
C ARG A 368 13.91 -4.57 -11.82
N ALA A 369 13.30 -3.61 -11.09
CA ALA A 369 13.06 -2.27 -11.63
C ALA A 369 14.37 -1.56 -11.96
N ALA A 370 15.36 -1.57 -11.06
CA ALA A 370 16.67 -0.96 -11.27
C ALA A 370 17.39 -1.54 -12.49
N HIS A 371 17.43 -2.86 -12.60
CA HIS A 371 18.04 -3.57 -13.75
C HIS A 371 17.42 -3.11 -15.07
N ILE A 372 16.09 -3.15 -15.21
CA ILE A 372 15.39 -2.74 -16.43
C ILE A 372 15.61 -1.23 -16.68
N MET A 373 15.55 -0.37 -15.66
CA MET A 373 15.76 1.06 -15.82
C MET A 373 17.15 1.40 -16.36
N VAL A 374 18.18 0.76 -15.80
CA VAL A 374 19.58 0.98 -16.20
C VAL A 374 19.81 0.47 -17.61
N ASP A 375 19.29 -0.71 -17.96
CA ASP A 375 19.40 -1.27 -19.30
C ASP A 375 18.74 -0.37 -20.35
N LEU A 376 17.51 0.10 -20.09
CA LEU A 376 16.81 1.04 -20.97
C LEU A 376 17.53 2.41 -21.12
N LEU A 377 18.28 2.84 -20.13
CA LEU A 377 19.05 4.08 -20.19
C LEU A 377 20.37 3.90 -20.95
N ARG A 378 21.04 2.75 -20.84
CA ARG A 378 22.28 2.43 -21.55
C ARG A 378 22.07 2.19 -23.05
N ASN A 379 20.91 1.62 -23.41
CA ASN A 379 20.54 1.29 -24.78
C ASN A 379 19.76 2.41 -25.52
N ARG A 380 19.91 3.64 -25.07
CA ARG A 380 19.14 4.79 -25.52
C ARG A 380 19.74 5.55 -26.72
#